data_549632acbdccc60803730567b0902702
#
_entry.id   549632acbdccc60803730567b0902702
#
_cell.length_a   1.000
_cell.length_b   1.000
_cell.length_c   1.000
_cell.angle_alpha   90.00
_cell.angle_beta   90.00
_cell.angle_gamma   90.00
#
_symmetry.space_group_name_H-M   'P 1'
#
loop_
_entity.id
_entity.type
_entity.pdbx_description
1 polymer ?
#
loop_
_entity_poly.entity_id
_entity_poly.type
_entity_poly.pdbx_seq_one_letter_code
_entity_poly.pdbx_strand_id
1 'polypeptide(L)'
;MKHLKAPKADVAVVDDHERLLQNLRDYTSTIFSLLWQRQAIFLSATILTGYYFDPLNAVLFYVIILFTELQDFRHAKRVAALRPIQRRAISLAYGAILVNTTLSSGVICVYAVSVAFSQQAGGHFTPLFFLFAAALFAAMNNHQLVPALAVRLTLYGISFAIITIRDLWMINPPIQSELWLHFFTVLFVMYFLIDCSVVFFKLYRKNLDAMETLKQEHAHTTAAYLVKSQFVSTVSHELRTPLTSIKLSLDLINSGALGSVPEKMKAIVETAGRNGERLSKLIDDLLDLQKLEAGEMRYHMEVMNAQSFLRDAIDANVRFAEAKEVKLVADYPDDPPLFIEADEMRMMQVMSNMISNAVKFSHKGGTVTVGCLDRKGKTTIFVKDEGMGIPDGSREKVFGKFLQIDSSDRRQVGGTGLGMSISKEIIEQFKGKIDYISKPGSGTTFFVELPTHTSAVRHLEQA
;
A
#
# COMPACT_ATOMS: atom_id res chain seq x y z
N MET A 1 12.86 38.23 3.31
CA MET A 1 12.99 37.04 4.18
C MET A 1 11.91 37.09 5.28
N LYS A 2 10.74 36.55 5.02
CA LYS A 2 9.71 36.34 6.04
C LYS A 2 9.84 34.89 6.49
N HIS A 3 10.12 34.70 7.78
CA HIS A 3 10.18 33.38 8.41
C HIS A 3 8.86 32.62 8.21
N LEU A 4 8.85 31.63 7.33
CA LEU A 4 7.86 30.59 7.32
C LEU A 4 8.11 29.73 8.57
N LYS A 5 7.39 30.05 9.66
CA LYS A 5 7.22 29.12 10.78
C LYS A 5 6.45 27.93 10.20
N ALA A 6 7.11 26.77 10.19
CA ALA A 6 6.42 25.50 9.99
C ALA A 6 5.22 25.44 10.97
N PRO A 7 4.03 25.04 10.53
CA PRO A 7 2.92 24.81 11.45
C PRO A 7 3.39 23.73 12.44
N LYS A 8 3.44 24.09 13.73
CA LYS A 8 3.49 23.09 14.80
C LYS A 8 2.28 22.20 14.55
N ALA A 9 2.53 20.94 14.22
CA ALA A 9 1.51 19.91 14.29
C ALA A 9 1.00 19.92 15.74
N ASP A 10 -0.15 20.55 15.97
CA ASP A 10 -0.91 20.37 17.19
C ASP A 10 -1.17 18.86 17.27
N VAL A 11 -0.45 18.20 18.16
CA VAL A 11 -0.81 16.87 18.62
C VAL A 11 -2.19 17.06 19.23
N ALA A 12 -3.22 16.84 18.43
CA ALA A 12 -4.60 16.93 18.85
C ALA A 12 -4.73 15.94 20.02
N VAL A 13 -4.95 16.45 21.21
CA VAL A 13 -5.41 15.66 22.34
C VAL A 13 -6.69 15.00 21.84
N VAL A 14 -6.63 13.72 21.53
CA VAL A 14 -7.80 12.96 21.06
C VAL A 14 -8.84 13.10 22.16
N ASP A 15 -9.97 13.76 21.87
CA ASP A 15 -11.04 14.02 22.81
C ASP A 15 -11.49 12.66 23.41
N ASP A 16 -11.61 12.56 24.72
CA ASP A 16 -12.03 11.33 25.42
C ASP A 16 -13.30 10.74 24.83
N HIS A 17 -14.18 11.58 24.27
CA HIS A 17 -15.39 11.16 23.56
C HIS A 17 -15.12 10.50 22.20
N GLU A 18 -14.07 10.89 21.52
CA GLU A 18 -13.66 10.28 20.24
C GLU A 18 -13.10 8.87 20.49
N ARG A 19 -12.27 8.74 21.52
CA ARG A 19 -11.78 7.42 21.99
C ARG A 19 -12.92 6.52 22.44
N LEU A 20 -13.86 7.06 23.20
CA LEU A 20 -15.03 6.31 23.62
C LEU A 20 -15.88 5.83 22.42
N LEU A 21 -16.12 6.69 21.44
CA LEU A 21 -16.84 6.31 20.22
C LEU A 21 -16.11 5.22 19.44
N GLN A 22 -14.79 5.30 19.33
CA GLN A 22 -13.99 4.26 18.67
C GLN A 22 -14.10 2.92 19.42
N ASN A 23 -13.95 2.93 20.75
CA ASN A 23 -14.13 1.73 21.58
C ASN A 23 -15.52 1.11 21.44
N LEU A 24 -16.58 1.94 21.36
CA LEU A 24 -17.96 1.49 21.14
C LEU A 24 -18.13 0.86 19.75
N ARG A 25 -17.52 1.43 18.73
CA ARG A 25 -17.55 0.88 17.36
C ARG A 25 -16.82 -0.47 17.30
N ASP A 26 -15.63 -0.56 17.88
CA ASP A 26 -14.85 -1.79 17.91
C ASP A 26 -15.59 -2.88 18.69
N TYR A 27 -16.15 -2.55 19.85
CA TYR A 27 -16.97 -3.45 20.65
C TYR A 27 -18.18 -3.98 19.88
N THR A 28 -18.99 -3.07 19.30
CA THR A 28 -20.21 -3.46 18.58
C THR A 28 -19.92 -4.20 17.28
N SER A 29 -18.83 -3.87 16.59
CA SER A 29 -18.36 -4.61 15.40
C SER A 29 -17.94 -6.02 15.74
N THR A 30 -17.19 -6.21 16.83
CA THR A 30 -16.78 -7.53 17.32
C THR A 30 -18.00 -8.40 17.70
N ILE A 31 -18.96 -7.83 18.44
CA ILE A 31 -20.21 -8.54 18.79
C ILE A 31 -20.97 -8.96 17.54
N PHE A 32 -21.06 -8.11 16.54
CA PHE A 32 -21.79 -8.40 15.31
C PHE A 32 -21.07 -9.48 14.47
N SER A 33 -19.75 -9.41 14.34
CA SER A 33 -18.98 -10.41 13.58
C SER A 33 -19.07 -11.82 14.18
N LEU A 34 -19.26 -11.92 15.50
CA LEU A 34 -19.34 -13.18 16.23
C LEU A 34 -20.79 -13.64 16.51
N LEU A 35 -21.79 -12.98 15.94
CA LEU A 35 -23.22 -13.27 16.20
C LEU A 35 -23.57 -14.74 15.96
N TRP A 36 -23.21 -15.29 14.80
CA TRP A 36 -23.52 -16.67 14.47
C TRP A 36 -22.81 -17.67 15.36
N GLN A 37 -21.59 -17.41 15.76
CA GLN A 37 -20.84 -18.26 16.69
C GLN A 37 -21.52 -18.28 18.08
N ARG A 38 -21.91 -17.10 18.58
CA ARG A 38 -22.65 -16.98 19.85
C ARG A 38 -24.00 -17.74 19.80
N GLN A 39 -24.76 -17.54 18.70
CA GLN A 39 -26.04 -18.22 18.54
C GLN A 39 -25.87 -19.74 18.47
N ALA A 40 -24.85 -20.27 17.80
CA ALA A 40 -24.56 -21.68 17.78
C ALA A 40 -24.28 -22.24 19.20
N ILE A 41 -23.51 -21.50 20.01
CA ILE A 41 -23.22 -21.89 21.41
C ILE A 41 -24.50 -21.87 22.26
N PHE A 42 -25.29 -20.78 22.20
CA PHE A 42 -26.53 -20.68 23.01
C PHE A 42 -27.57 -21.69 22.59
N LEU A 43 -27.77 -21.93 21.30
CA LEU A 43 -28.70 -22.92 20.79
C LEU A 43 -28.30 -24.33 21.21
N SER A 44 -27.01 -24.68 21.08
CA SER A 44 -26.50 -26.00 21.51
C SER A 44 -26.67 -26.20 23.01
N ALA A 45 -26.38 -25.17 23.80
CA ALA A 45 -26.58 -25.19 25.25
C ALA A 45 -28.08 -25.41 25.60
N THR A 46 -28.96 -24.67 24.90
CA THR A 46 -30.42 -24.78 25.10
C THR A 46 -30.94 -26.19 24.76
N ILE A 47 -30.52 -26.75 23.62
CA ILE A 47 -30.92 -28.10 23.21
C ILE A 47 -30.45 -29.12 24.23
N LEU A 48 -29.17 -29.05 24.65
CA LEU A 48 -28.58 -29.98 25.58
C LEU A 48 -29.30 -29.94 26.95
N THR A 49 -29.47 -28.75 27.50
CA THR A 49 -30.10 -28.57 28.80
C THR A 49 -31.61 -28.84 28.77
N GLY A 50 -32.29 -28.50 27.68
CA GLY A 50 -33.71 -28.81 27.50
C GLY A 50 -33.96 -30.30 27.40
N TYR A 51 -33.07 -31.07 26.80
CA TYR A 51 -33.18 -32.52 26.71
C TYR A 51 -32.94 -33.24 28.06
N TYR A 52 -31.91 -32.79 28.81
CA TYR A 52 -31.48 -33.48 30.03
C TYR A 52 -32.14 -32.97 31.32
N PHE A 53 -32.68 -31.72 31.34
CA PHE A 53 -33.19 -31.10 32.55
C PHE A 53 -34.64 -30.59 32.40
N ASP A 54 -34.82 -29.39 31.87
CA ASP A 54 -36.11 -28.73 31.75
C ASP A 54 -36.27 -28.01 30.41
N PRO A 55 -37.07 -28.55 29.48
CA PRO A 55 -37.28 -27.99 28.17
C PRO A 55 -37.95 -26.62 28.20
N LEU A 56 -38.87 -26.38 29.16
CA LEU A 56 -39.59 -25.12 29.24
C LEU A 56 -38.63 -23.96 29.65
N ASN A 57 -37.84 -24.21 30.68
CA ASN A 57 -36.82 -23.26 31.14
C ASN A 57 -35.80 -22.97 30.06
N ALA A 58 -35.34 -23.97 29.29
CA ALA A 58 -34.39 -23.84 28.22
C ALA A 58 -34.91 -22.96 27.07
N VAL A 59 -36.17 -23.20 26.65
CA VAL A 59 -36.84 -22.38 25.61
C VAL A 59 -37.00 -20.93 26.07
N LEU A 60 -37.48 -20.73 27.32
CA LEU A 60 -37.67 -19.39 27.87
C LEU A 60 -36.33 -18.63 27.91
N PHE A 61 -35.27 -19.26 28.37
CA PHE A 61 -33.92 -18.70 28.38
C PHE A 61 -33.49 -18.27 26.95
N TYR A 62 -33.64 -19.15 25.96
CA TYR A 62 -33.22 -18.83 24.59
C TYR A 62 -34.00 -17.67 23.99
N VAL A 63 -35.29 -17.57 24.24
CA VAL A 63 -36.12 -16.44 23.80
C VAL A 63 -35.62 -15.10 24.39
N ILE A 64 -35.28 -15.11 25.70
CA ILE A 64 -34.78 -13.90 26.36
C ILE A 64 -33.39 -13.54 25.79
N ILE A 65 -32.52 -14.50 25.53
CA ILE A 65 -31.21 -14.26 24.90
C ILE A 65 -31.39 -13.67 23.49
N LEU A 66 -32.31 -14.22 22.67
CA LEU A 66 -32.60 -13.65 21.35
C LEU A 66 -33.05 -12.19 21.44
N PHE A 67 -33.82 -11.84 22.47
CA PHE A 67 -34.22 -10.44 22.70
C PHE A 67 -33.00 -9.54 23.02
N THR A 68 -32.08 -10.00 23.88
CA THR A 68 -30.85 -9.21 24.18
C THR A 68 -29.93 -9.07 22.96
N GLU A 69 -29.84 -10.11 22.11
CA GLU A 69 -29.11 -10.05 20.85
C GLU A 69 -29.72 -9.05 19.85
N LEU A 70 -31.05 -8.99 19.76
CA LEU A 70 -31.73 -8.01 18.94
C LEU A 70 -31.44 -6.57 19.41
N GLN A 71 -31.31 -6.36 20.73
CA GLN A 71 -30.90 -5.07 21.27
C GLN A 71 -29.44 -4.76 20.93
N ASP A 72 -28.52 -5.73 21.03
CA ASP A 72 -27.13 -5.55 20.61
C ASP A 72 -27.04 -5.12 19.14
N PHE A 73 -27.82 -5.74 18.25
CA PHE A 73 -27.90 -5.35 16.85
C PHE A 73 -28.43 -3.92 16.65
N ARG A 74 -29.44 -3.50 17.41
CA ARG A 74 -29.95 -2.13 17.37
C ARG A 74 -28.91 -1.12 17.87
N HIS A 75 -28.19 -1.46 18.94
CA HIS A 75 -27.11 -0.63 19.46
C HIS A 75 -25.97 -0.49 18.46
N ALA A 76 -25.55 -1.58 17.80
CA ALA A 76 -24.53 -1.57 16.77
C ALA A 76 -24.88 -0.61 15.61
N LYS A 77 -26.12 -0.69 15.09
CA LYS A 77 -26.62 0.25 14.05
C LYS A 77 -26.60 1.68 14.52
N ARG A 78 -27.00 1.96 15.76
CA ARG A 78 -26.99 3.32 16.31
C ARG A 78 -25.57 3.86 16.44
N VAL A 79 -24.66 3.07 17.02
CA VAL A 79 -23.25 3.46 17.20
C VAL A 79 -22.57 3.73 15.86
N ALA A 80 -22.83 2.90 14.83
CA ALA A 80 -22.27 3.10 13.50
C ALA A 80 -22.67 4.44 12.86
N ALA A 81 -23.86 4.95 13.16
CA ALA A 81 -24.38 6.21 12.66
C ALA A 81 -23.92 7.45 13.46
N LEU A 82 -23.30 7.29 14.64
CA LEU A 82 -22.86 8.41 15.48
C LEU A 82 -21.64 9.11 14.90
N ARG A 83 -21.63 10.45 15.05
CA ARG A 83 -20.46 11.30 14.73
C ARG A 83 -19.77 11.76 16.02
N PRO A 84 -18.43 12.02 16.00
CA PRO A 84 -17.69 12.45 17.21
C PRO A 84 -18.27 13.68 17.91
N ILE A 85 -18.86 14.61 17.16
CA ILE A 85 -19.47 15.84 17.68
C ILE A 85 -20.72 15.59 18.56
N GLN A 86 -21.35 14.40 18.49
CA GLN A 86 -22.60 14.07 19.18
C GLN A 86 -22.35 13.50 20.59
N ARG A 87 -21.65 14.23 21.45
CA ARG A 87 -21.20 13.79 22.78
C ARG A 87 -22.30 13.17 23.64
N ARG A 88 -23.49 13.82 23.73
CA ARG A 88 -24.64 13.31 24.51
C ARG A 88 -25.17 11.97 23.96
N ALA A 89 -25.23 11.83 22.67
CA ALA A 89 -25.69 10.59 22.03
C ALA A 89 -24.70 9.43 22.24
N ILE A 90 -23.41 9.71 22.25
CA ILE A 90 -22.34 8.74 22.54
C ILE A 90 -22.47 8.24 23.98
N SER A 91 -22.65 9.14 24.98
CA SER A 91 -22.83 8.77 26.38
C SER A 91 -24.11 7.95 26.60
N LEU A 92 -25.22 8.30 25.93
CA LEU A 92 -26.46 7.53 26.00
C LEU A 92 -26.30 6.12 25.37
N ALA A 93 -25.62 6.02 24.24
CA ALA A 93 -25.32 4.73 23.60
C ALA A 93 -24.45 3.84 24.50
N TYR A 94 -23.43 4.42 25.13
CA TYR A 94 -22.61 3.74 26.12
C TYR A 94 -23.41 3.18 27.28
N GLY A 95 -24.28 4.00 27.92
CA GLY A 95 -25.15 3.56 29.00
C GLY A 95 -26.11 2.46 28.57
N ALA A 96 -26.71 2.58 27.39
CA ALA A 96 -27.62 1.56 26.83
C ALA A 96 -26.93 0.21 26.59
N ILE A 97 -25.68 0.23 26.09
CA ILE A 97 -24.86 -0.97 25.90
C ILE A 97 -24.55 -1.61 27.25
N LEU A 98 -24.19 -0.85 28.28
CA LEU A 98 -23.93 -1.40 29.61
C LEU A 98 -25.16 -2.05 30.23
N VAL A 99 -26.33 -1.43 30.08
CA VAL A 99 -27.60 -2.00 30.55
C VAL A 99 -27.89 -3.32 29.83
N ASN A 100 -27.76 -3.36 28.50
CA ASN A 100 -27.99 -4.60 27.73
C ASN A 100 -26.96 -5.70 28.10
N THR A 101 -25.70 -5.31 28.29
CA THR A 101 -24.64 -6.22 28.77
C THR A 101 -24.97 -6.82 30.13
N THR A 102 -25.46 -6.01 31.06
CA THR A 102 -25.87 -6.46 32.41
C THR A 102 -27.05 -7.41 32.30
N LEU A 103 -28.06 -7.08 31.49
CA LEU A 103 -29.24 -7.93 31.27
C LEU A 103 -28.83 -9.27 30.67
N SER A 104 -28.09 -9.28 29.56
CA SER A 104 -27.69 -10.51 28.88
C SER A 104 -26.84 -11.43 29.79
N SER A 105 -25.90 -10.86 30.53
CA SER A 105 -25.07 -11.62 31.45
C SER A 105 -25.88 -12.14 32.64
N GLY A 106 -26.78 -11.31 33.16
CA GLY A 106 -27.71 -11.73 34.23
C GLY A 106 -28.59 -12.93 33.83
N VAL A 107 -29.13 -12.89 32.61
CA VAL A 107 -29.94 -14.03 32.09
C VAL A 107 -29.10 -15.31 32.01
N ILE A 108 -27.86 -15.24 31.51
CA ILE A 108 -26.94 -16.37 31.46
C ILE A 108 -26.67 -16.92 32.89
N CYS A 109 -26.43 -16.03 33.84
CA CYS A 109 -26.17 -16.37 35.24
C CYS A 109 -27.38 -17.07 35.88
N VAL A 110 -28.57 -16.47 35.76
CA VAL A 110 -29.81 -17.04 36.31
C VAL A 110 -30.09 -18.40 35.73
N TYR A 111 -29.88 -18.56 34.43
CA TYR A 111 -30.05 -19.85 33.78
C TYR A 111 -29.06 -20.92 34.28
N ALA A 112 -27.76 -20.59 34.31
CA ALA A 112 -26.76 -21.51 34.80
C ALA A 112 -27.02 -21.95 36.27
N VAL A 113 -27.39 -20.99 37.10
CA VAL A 113 -27.75 -21.25 38.51
C VAL A 113 -29.01 -22.11 38.59
N SER A 114 -30.06 -21.86 37.78
CA SER A 114 -31.29 -22.67 37.76
C SER A 114 -31.02 -24.12 37.35
N VAL A 115 -30.19 -24.34 36.33
CA VAL A 115 -29.76 -25.69 35.93
C VAL A 115 -28.95 -26.36 37.03
N ALA A 116 -28.03 -25.66 37.69
CA ALA A 116 -27.28 -26.22 38.81
C ALA A 116 -28.20 -26.60 39.98
N PHE A 117 -29.26 -25.84 40.25
CA PHE A 117 -30.20 -26.13 41.34
C PHE A 117 -31.15 -27.29 41.04
N SER A 118 -31.35 -27.68 39.79
CA SER A 118 -32.09 -28.86 39.41
C SER A 118 -31.26 -30.16 39.49
N GLN A 119 -29.94 -30.05 39.69
CA GLN A 119 -29.02 -31.18 39.81
C GLN A 119 -28.74 -31.54 41.27
N GLN A 120 -28.30 -32.78 41.49
CA GLN A 120 -27.77 -33.19 42.78
C GLN A 120 -26.43 -32.50 43.05
N ALA A 121 -26.09 -32.29 44.31
CA ALA A 121 -24.85 -31.68 44.72
C ALA A 121 -23.62 -32.42 44.15
N GLY A 122 -22.66 -31.68 43.64
CA GLY A 122 -21.42 -32.20 43.02
C GLY A 122 -21.51 -32.52 41.52
N GLY A 123 -22.72 -32.51 40.93
CA GLY A 123 -22.93 -32.86 39.52
C GLY A 123 -22.95 -31.65 38.55
N HIS A 124 -22.34 -30.51 38.90
CA HIS A 124 -22.54 -29.21 38.21
C HIS A 124 -21.57 -28.93 37.04
N PHE A 125 -21.06 -29.96 36.39
CA PHE A 125 -20.12 -29.76 35.26
C PHE A 125 -20.74 -28.89 34.17
N THR A 126 -21.97 -29.17 33.74
CA THR A 126 -22.61 -28.45 32.61
C THR A 126 -22.83 -26.97 32.87
N PRO A 127 -23.46 -26.52 34.00
CA PRO A 127 -23.64 -25.11 34.26
C PRO A 127 -22.30 -24.37 34.52
N LEU A 128 -21.34 -25.01 35.17
CA LEU A 128 -20.00 -24.41 35.38
C LEU A 128 -19.24 -24.27 34.07
N PHE A 129 -19.33 -25.25 33.18
CA PHE A 129 -18.74 -25.18 31.84
C PHE A 129 -19.35 -24.05 31.00
N PHE A 130 -20.67 -23.84 31.04
CA PHE A 130 -21.31 -22.75 30.32
C PHE A 130 -20.91 -21.39 30.86
N LEU A 131 -20.81 -21.22 32.17
CA LEU A 131 -20.28 -19.98 32.79
C LEU A 131 -18.82 -19.73 32.39
N PHE A 132 -18.01 -20.81 32.40
CA PHE A 132 -16.61 -20.70 31.94
C PHE A 132 -16.51 -20.26 30.48
N ALA A 133 -17.27 -20.91 29.59
CA ALA A 133 -17.27 -20.58 28.17
C ALA A 133 -17.73 -19.11 27.93
N ALA A 134 -18.79 -18.69 28.63
CA ALA A 134 -19.27 -17.28 28.55
C ALA A 134 -18.26 -16.27 29.08
N ALA A 135 -17.59 -16.60 30.20
CA ALA A 135 -16.56 -15.72 30.78
C ALA A 135 -15.30 -15.65 29.91
N LEU A 136 -14.85 -16.78 29.37
CA LEU A 136 -13.72 -16.82 28.43
C LEU A 136 -14.03 -16.04 27.16
N PHE A 137 -15.24 -16.22 26.60
CA PHE A 137 -15.68 -15.45 25.43
C PHE A 137 -15.69 -13.94 25.73
N ALA A 138 -16.18 -13.54 26.92
CA ALA A 138 -16.15 -12.13 27.34
C ALA A 138 -14.72 -11.60 27.48
N ALA A 139 -13.82 -12.37 28.11
CA ALA A 139 -12.42 -12.00 28.29
C ALA A 139 -11.70 -11.75 26.94
N MET A 140 -11.96 -12.62 25.95
CA MET A 140 -11.33 -12.52 24.64
C MET A 140 -11.89 -11.40 23.75
N ASN A 141 -13.19 -11.07 23.87
CA ASN A 141 -13.88 -10.26 22.88
C ASN A 141 -14.44 -8.91 23.40
N ASN A 142 -14.38 -8.65 24.71
CA ASN A 142 -14.99 -7.42 25.29
C ASN A 142 -13.95 -6.47 25.91
N HIS A 143 -12.66 -6.68 25.64
CA HIS A 143 -11.57 -5.86 26.16
C HIS A 143 -11.57 -4.40 25.65
N GLN A 144 -12.31 -4.13 24.54
CA GLN A 144 -12.48 -2.77 24.02
C GLN A 144 -13.29 -1.87 24.98
N LEU A 145 -14.21 -2.47 25.75
CA LEU A 145 -15.10 -1.77 26.68
C LEU A 145 -14.95 -2.37 28.09
N VAL A 146 -13.91 -1.94 28.80
CA VAL A 146 -13.53 -2.49 30.12
C VAL A 146 -14.70 -2.56 31.12
N PRO A 147 -15.59 -1.54 31.25
CA PRO A 147 -16.73 -1.64 32.15
C PRO A 147 -17.73 -2.75 31.77
N ALA A 148 -17.95 -3.01 30.48
CA ALA A 148 -18.80 -4.11 30.04
C ALA A 148 -18.16 -5.48 30.38
N LEU A 149 -16.84 -5.62 30.19
CA LEU A 149 -16.08 -6.79 30.58
C LEU A 149 -16.14 -7.02 32.11
N ALA A 150 -15.93 -5.97 32.89
CA ALA A 150 -15.97 -6.04 34.36
C ALA A 150 -17.35 -6.51 34.87
N VAL A 151 -18.43 -5.94 34.34
CA VAL A 151 -19.80 -6.39 34.67
C VAL A 151 -20.00 -7.88 34.39
N ARG A 152 -19.62 -8.35 33.20
CA ARG A 152 -19.73 -9.77 32.82
C ARG A 152 -18.96 -10.68 33.76
N LEU A 153 -17.66 -10.40 33.94
CA LEU A 153 -16.80 -11.23 34.80
C LEU A 153 -17.26 -11.24 36.25
N THR A 154 -17.74 -10.12 36.79
CA THR A 154 -18.28 -10.03 38.14
C THR A 154 -19.54 -10.90 38.31
N LEU A 155 -20.50 -10.79 37.38
CA LEU A 155 -21.74 -11.60 37.44
C LEU A 155 -21.46 -13.09 37.29
N TYR A 156 -20.61 -13.48 36.36
CA TYR A 156 -20.21 -14.87 36.19
C TYR A 156 -19.45 -15.39 37.40
N GLY A 157 -18.54 -14.60 38.00
CA GLY A 157 -17.81 -14.93 39.20
C GLY A 157 -18.73 -15.14 40.42
N ILE A 158 -19.74 -14.29 40.59
CA ILE A 158 -20.77 -14.47 41.64
C ILE A 158 -21.54 -15.76 41.41
N SER A 159 -21.91 -16.06 40.16
CA SER A 159 -22.66 -17.31 39.85
C SER A 159 -21.82 -18.57 40.08
N PHE A 160 -20.53 -18.55 39.75
CA PHE A 160 -19.59 -19.60 40.10
C PHE A 160 -19.54 -19.85 41.61
N ALA A 161 -19.41 -18.74 42.38
CA ALA A 161 -19.37 -18.82 43.84
C ALA A 161 -20.69 -19.37 44.43
N ILE A 162 -21.83 -18.91 43.93
CA ILE A 162 -23.16 -19.38 44.40
C ILE A 162 -23.29 -20.90 44.21
N ILE A 163 -22.94 -21.42 43.04
CA ILE A 163 -23.06 -22.83 42.72
C ILE A 163 -22.18 -23.70 43.65
N THR A 164 -20.93 -23.35 43.81
CA THR A 164 -19.95 -24.14 44.57
C THR A 164 -20.12 -24.00 46.08
N ILE A 165 -20.42 -22.81 46.58
CA ILE A 165 -20.61 -22.54 48.02
C ILE A 165 -21.91 -23.21 48.50
N ARG A 166 -22.99 -23.22 47.68
CA ARG A 166 -24.22 -23.92 48.02
C ARG A 166 -23.96 -25.35 48.39
N ASP A 167 -23.21 -26.10 47.56
CA ASP A 167 -22.92 -27.49 47.76
C ASP A 167 -22.12 -27.76 49.04
N LEU A 168 -21.11 -26.93 49.28
CA LEU A 168 -20.33 -26.97 50.54
C LEU A 168 -21.20 -26.71 51.77
N TRP A 169 -22.14 -25.74 51.65
CA TRP A 169 -23.01 -25.39 52.76
C TRP A 169 -24.09 -26.43 53.03
N MET A 170 -24.69 -27.02 51.98
CA MET A 170 -25.76 -28.03 52.15
C MET A 170 -25.28 -29.38 52.63
N ILE A 171 -24.09 -29.83 52.21
CA ILE A 171 -23.55 -31.14 52.50
C ILE A 171 -22.62 -31.14 53.69
N ASN A 172 -22.02 -29.97 54.00
CA ASN A 172 -20.98 -29.79 55.02
C ASN A 172 -19.90 -30.90 54.96
N PRO A 173 -19.26 -31.09 53.77
CA PRO A 173 -18.37 -32.21 53.51
C PRO A 173 -17.04 -32.07 54.25
N PRO A 174 -16.38 -33.20 54.59
CA PRO A 174 -15.02 -33.16 55.11
C PRO A 174 -14.08 -32.59 54.09
N ILE A 175 -12.95 -31.98 54.51
CA ILE A 175 -11.97 -31.31 53.66
C ILE A 175 -11.41 -32.21 52.53
N GLN A 176 -11.43 -33.53 52.72
CA GLN A 176 -10.97 -34.52 51.75
C GLN A 176 -12.00 -34.80 50.65
N SER A 177 -13.19 -34.22 50.70
CA SER A 177 -14.24 -34.42 49.70
C SER A 177 -13.90 -33.71 48.35
N GLU A 178 -14.31 -34.35 47.26
CA GLU A 178 -14.23 -33.81 45.89
C GLU A 178 -14.91 -32.43 45.74
N LEU A 179 -15.87 -32.09 46.60
CA LEU A 179 -16.56 -30.81 46.58
C LEU A 179 -15.63 -29.65 46.89
N TRP A 180 -14.65 -29.83 47.78
CA TRP A 180 -13.61 -28.86 48.04
C TRP A 180 -12.67 -28.69 46.82
N LEU A 181 -12.35 -29.79 46.12
CA LEU A 181 -11.59 -29.76 44.88
C LEU A 181 -12.32 -28.93 43.80
N HIS A 182 -13.64 -29.10 43.66
CA HIS A 182 -14.45 -28.31 42.74
C HIS A 182 -14.41 -26.81 43.11
N PHE A 183 -14.52 -26.47 44.38
CA PHE A 183 -14.44 -25.09 44.82
C PHE A 183 -13.07 -24.43 44.49
N PHE A 184 -11.98 -25.12 44.81
CA PHE A 184 -10.65 -24.61 44.50
C PHE A 184 -10.39 -24.53 42.99
N THR A 185 -10.93 -25.49 42.21
CA THR A 185 -10.84 -25.45 40.74
C THR A 185 -11.56 -24.23 40.19
N VAL A 186 -12.73 -23.86 40.72
CA VAL A 186 -13.44 -22.65 40.31
C VAL A 186 -12.65 -21.41 40.64
N LEU A 187 -12.02 -21.31 41.82
CA LEU A 187 -11.15 -20.18 42.16
C LEU A 187 -9.96 -20.05 41.18
N PHE A 188 -9.35 -21.18 40.84
CA PHE A 188 -8.25 -21.18 39.86
C PHE A 188 -8.73 -20.77 38.47
N VAL A 189 -9.88 -21.23 38.02
CA VAL A 189 -10.51 -20.82 36.77
C VAL A 189 -10.80 -19.30 36.75
N MET A 190 -11.34 -18.75 37.85
CA MET A 190 -11.60 -17.33 37.93
C MET A 190 -10.32 -16.51 37.87
N TYR A 191 -9.25 -16.93 38.55
CA TYR A 191 -7.94 -16.30 38.45
C TYR A 191 -7.43 -16.30 36.99
N PHE A 192 -7.50 -17.46 36.34
CA PHE A 192 -7.10 -17.61 34.93
C PHE A 192 -7.88 -16.69 33.99
N LEU A 193 -9.20 -16.57 34.17
CA LEU A 193 -10.06 -15.71 33.36
C LEU A 193 -9.71 -14.22 33.55
N ILE A 194 -9.39 -13.81 34.75
CA ILE A 194 -8.95 -12.42 35.05
C ILE A 194 -7.58 -12.17 34.38
N ASP A 195 -6.64 -13.09 34.52
CA ASP A 195 -5.32 -12.97 33.89
C ASP A 195 -5.41 -12.89 32.38
N CYS A 196 -6.17 -13.79 31.75
CA CYS A 196 -6.47 -13.73 30.32
C CYS A 196 -7.05 -12.37 29.90
N SER A 197 -8.01 -11.84 30.68
CA SER A 197 -8.61 -10.54 30.40
C SER A 197 -7.59 -9.41 30.42
N VAL A 198 -6.66 -9.41 31.39
CA VAL A 198 -5.58 -8.43 31.49
C VAL A 198 -4.62 -8.55 30.30
N VAL A 199 -4.28 -9.77 29.88
CA VAL A 199 -3.40 -10.01 28.72
C VAL A 199 -4.03 -9.47 27.45
N PHE A 200 -5.30 -9.81 27.17
CA PHE A 200 -6.01 -9.32 25.98
C PHE A 200 -6.18 -7.81 25.99
N PHE A 201 -6.45 -7.20 27.14
CA PHE A 201 -6.52 -5.74 27.26
C PHE A 201 -5.17 -5.07 26.97
N LYS A 202 -4.06 -5.61 27.51
CA LYS A 202 -2.72 -5.08 27.22
C LYS A 202 -2.37 -5.21 25.74
N LEU A 203 -2.70 -6.36 25.13
CA LEU A 203 -2.46 -6.57 23.71
C LEU A 203 -3.26 -5.59 22.84
N TYR A 204 -4.52 -5.37 23.15
CA TYR A 204 -5.37 -4.41 22.46
C TYR A 204 -4.81 -2.98 22.55
N ARG A 205 -4.41 -2.55 23.75
CA ARG A 205 -3.76 -1.23 23.96
C ARG A 205 -2.50 -1.09 23.13
N LYS A 206 -1.62 -2.08 23.19
CA LYS A 206 -0.38 -2.08 22.40
C LYS A 206 -0.65 -1.98 20.88
N ASN A 207 -1.66 -2.67 20.40
CA ASN A 207 -2.04 -2.59 18.97
C ASN A 207 -2.58 -1.20 18.59
N LEU A 208 -3.38 -0.56 19.46
CA LEU A 208 -3.85 0.80 19.22
C LEU A 208 -2.69 1.81 19.16
N ASP A 209 -1.76 1.75 20.12
CA ASP A 209 -0.60 2.64 20.18
C ASP A 209 0.30 2.43 18.92
N ALA A 210 0.50 1.19 18.50
CA ALA A 210 1.26 0.86 17.28
C ALA A 210 0.59 1.41 16.02
N MET A 211 -0.73 1.29 15.90
CA MET A 211 -1.50 1.83 14.78
C MET A 211 -1.45 3.36 14.72
N GLU A 212 -1.50 4.03 15.87
CA GLU A 212 -1.40 5.48 15.96
C GLU A 212 -0.01 5.97 15.54
N THR A 213 1.05 5.31 16.04
CA THR A 213 2.43 5.59 15.64
C THR A 213 2.62 5.41 14.14
N LEU A 214 2.14 4.31 13.57
CA LEU A 214 2.24 4.04 12.14
C LEU A 214 1.51 5.10 11.29
N LYS A 215 0.34 5.56 11.73
CA LYS A 215 -0.39 6.64 11.06
C LYS A 215 0.40 7.96 11.08
N GLN A 216 1.04 8.29 12.20
CA GLN A 216 1.85 9.50 12.33
C GLN A 216 3.09 9.44 11.44
N GLU A 217 3.81 8.31 11.43
CA GLU A 217 4.97 8.11 10.54
C GLU A 217 4.59 8.18 9.06
N HIS A 218 3.47 7.56 8.69
CA HIS A 218 2.97 7.63 7.32
C HIS A 218 2.58 9.07 6.91
N ALA A 219 1.89 9.80 7.79
CA ALA A 219 1.54 11.20 7.54
C ALA A 219 2.78 12.08 7.41
N HIS A 220 3.79 11.89 8.27
CA HIS A 220 5.05 12.62 8.20
C HIS A 220 5.83 12.33 6.92
N THR A 221 5.93 11.06 6.54
CA THR A 221 6.60 10.63 5.29
C THR A 221 5.91 11.22 4.06
N THR A 222 4.57 11.16 4.03
CA THR A 222 3.78 11.73 2.93
C THR A 222 3.96 13.25 2.84
N ALA A 223 3.93 13.96 3.97
CA ALA A 223 4.15 15.41 3.99
C ALA A 223 5.57 15.78 3.51
N ALA A 224 6.60 15.06 3.97
CA ALA A 224 7.97 15.28 3.53
C ALA A 224 8.14 15.04 2.01
N TYR A 225 7.49 14.00 1.49
CA TYR A 225 7.48 13.69 0.06
C TYR A 225 6.81 14.80 -0.76
N LEU A 226 5.65 15.30 -0.34
CA LEU A 226 4.95 16.40 -1.02
C LEU A 226 5.79 17.68 -1.04
N VAL A 227 6.41 18.04 0.07
CA VAL A 227 7.30 19.21 0.15
C VAL A 227 8.50 19.06 -0.80
N LYS A 228 9.12 17.87 -0.84
CA LYS A 228 10.22 17.58 -1.77
C LYS A 228 9.77 17.70 -3.23
N SER A 229 8.64 17.14 -3.60
CA SER A 229 8.11 17.19 -4.96
C SER A 229 7.79 18.62 -5.39
N GLN A 230 7.10 19.38 -4.54
CA GLN A 230 6.78 20.78 -4.80
C GLN A 230 8.04 21.65 -4.93
N PHE A 231 9.04 21.44 -4.07
CA PHE A 231 10.32 22.16 -4.15
C PHE A 231 11.01 21.92 -5.48
N VAL A 232 11.16 20.65 -5.92
CA VAL A 232 11.80 20.32 -7.20
C VAL A 232 11.02 20.92 -8.37
N SER A 233 9.69 20.83 -8.37
CA SER A 233 8.84 21.42 -9.42
C SER A 233 9.04 22.95 -9.51
N THR A 234 9.00 23.66 -8.37
CA THR A 234 9.17 25.11 -8.31
C THR A 234 10.56 25.53 -8.78
N VAL A 235 11.61 24.90 -8.25
CA VAL A 235 13.00 25.21 -8.63
C VAL A 235 13.24 24.97 -10.13
N SER A 236 12.69 23.88 -10.67
CA SER A 236 12.84 23.58 -12.10
C SER A 236 12.14 24.62 -12.99
N HIS A 237 10.95 25.10 -12.59
CA HIS A 237 10.26 26.17 -13.30
C HIS A 237 11.07 27.49 -13.25
N GLU A 238 11.57 27.86 -12.07
CA GLU A 238 12.36 29.06 -11.86
C GLU A 238 13.73 29.01 -12.57
N LEU A 239 14.29 27.82 -12.80
CA LEU A 239 15.51 27.63 -13.57
C LEU A 239 15.26 27.61 -15.09
N ARG A 240 14.12 27.07 -15.55
CA ARG A 240 13.80 26.96 -16.98
C ARG A 240 13.69 28.34 -17.64
N THR A 241 13.05 29.30 -16.99
CA THR A 241 12.81 30.65 -17.54
C THR A 241 14.09 31.39 -17.88
N PRO A 242 15.05 31.61 -16.96
CA PRO A 242 16.32 32.29 -17.30
C PRO A 242 17.17 31.50 -18.31
N LEU A 243 17.12 30.16 -18.23
CA LEU A 243 17.87 29.30 -19.15
C LEU A 243 17.35 29.39 -20.57
N THR A 244 16.03 29.46 -20.77
CA THR A 244 15.42 29.69 -22.08
C THR A 244 15.87 31.03 -22.66
N SER A 245 15.93 32.10 -21.86
CA SER A 245 16.45 33.42 -22.31
C SER A 245 17.91 33.33 -22.69
N ILE A 246 18.76 32.69 -21.90
CA ILE A 246 20.19 32.50 -22.21
C ILE A 246 20.33 31.71 -23.52
N LYS A 247 19.59 30.61 -23.69
CA LYS A 247 19.63 29.79 -24.92
C LYS A 247 19.24 30.61 -26.14
N LEU A 248 18.09 31.29 -26.09
CA LEU A 248 17.64 32.14 -27.21
C LEU A 248 18.68 33.20 -27.58
N SER A 249 19.32 33.85 -26.59
CA SER A 249 20.37 34.85 -26.83
C SER A 249 21.59 34.24 -27.53
N LEU A 250 22.02 33.04 -27.10
CA LEU A 250 23.13 32.31 -27.71
C LEU A 250 22.80 31.80 -29.12
N ASP A 251 21.56 31.34 -29.34
CA ASP A 251 21.07 30.91 -30.66
C ASP A 251 21.02 32.09 -31.66
N LEU A 252 20.60 33.30 -31.22
CA LEU A 252 20.62 34.51 -32.02
C LEU A 252 22.06 34.94 -32.38
N ILE A 253 23.00 34.80 -31.46
CA ILE A 253 24.42 35.07 -31.73
C ILE A 253 25.00 34.07 -32.72
N ASN A 254 24.72 32.74 -32.50
CA ASN A 254 25.23 31.67 -33.35
C ASN A 254 24.65 31.69 -34.77
N SER A 255 23.39 32.12 -34.93
CA SER A 255 22.74 32.25 -36.24
C SER A 255 23.28 33.38 -37.12
N GLY A 256 24.10 34.27 -36.51
CA GLY A 256 24.59 35.46 -37.20
C GLY A 256 23.55 36.57 -37.35
N ALA A 257 22.34 36.44 -36.80
CA ALA A 257 21.26 37.41 -36.89
C ALA A 257 21.63 38.79 -36.27
N LEU A 258 22.59 38.82 -35.34
CA LEU A 258 23.08 40.02 -34.67
C LEU A 258 24.41 40.53 -35.26
N GLY A 259 24.89 39.98 -36.38
CA GLY A 259 26.17 40.24 -36.99
C GLY A 259 27.16 39.10 -36.88
N SER A 260 28.32 39.21 -37.56
CA SER A 260 29.33 38.13 -37.54
C SER A 260 30.07 38.08 -36.20
N VAL A 261 30.10 36.90 -35.60
CA VAL A 261 30.88 36.63 -34.37
C VAL A 261 32.36 36.58 -34.73
N PRO A 262 33.22 37.34 -34.03
CA PRO A 262 34.68 37.26 -34.24
C PRO A 262 35.15 35.78 -34.04
N GLU A 263 36.02 35.29 -34.93
CA GLU A 263 36.46 33.90 -34.98
C GLU A 263 37.00 33.40 -33.61
N LYS A 264 37.69 34.27 -32.86
CA LYS A 264 38.19 33.98 -31.50
C LYS A 264 37.07 33.72 -30.45
N MET A 265 35.86 34.25 -30.68
CA MET A 265 34.73 34.11 -29.76
C MET A 265 33.78 32.96 -30.15
N LYS A 266 33.82 32.53 -31.39
CA LYS A 266 32.88 31.52 -31.94
C LYS A 266 32.87 30.24 -31.13
N ALA A 267 34.05 29.67 -30.85
CA ALA A 267 34.16 28.45 -30.04
C ALA A 267 33.61 28.59 -28.60
N ILE A 268 33.74 29.80 -28.03
CA ILE A 268 33.24 30.09 -26.68
C ILE A 268 31.71 30.17 -26.69
N VAL A 269 31.14 30.88 -27.66
CA VAL A 269 29.69 31.05 -27.82
C VAL A 269 29.02 29.69 -28.13
N GLU A 270 29.60 28.88 -29.01
CA GLU A 270 29.15 27.54 -29.28
C GLU A 270 29.18 26.62 -28.03
N THR A 271 30.27 26.77 -27.24
CA THR A 271 30.40 25.99 -25.99
C THR A 271 29.36 26.41 -24.95
N ALA A 272 29.10 27.74 -24.85
CA ALA A 272 28.04 28.25 -23.97
C ALA A 272 26.65 27.73 -24.40
N GLY A 273 26.36 27.71 -25.71
CA GLY A 273 25.13 27.17 -26.28
C GLY A 273 24.93 25.69 -25.94
N ARG A 274 25.96 24.87 -26.17
CA ARG A 274 25.94 23.45 -25.80
C ARG A 274 25.69 23.21 -24.29
N ASN A 275 26.30 24.01 -23.42
CA ASN A 275 26.11 23.95 -21.98
C ASN A 275 24.68 24.36 -21.57
N GLY A 276 24.11 25.40 -22.20
CA GLY A 276 22.73 25.82 -22.01
C GLY A 276 21.72 24.71 -22.39
N GLU A 277 21.96 24.09 -23.53
CA GLU A 277 21.14 22.98 -24.01
C GLU A 277 21.20 21.73 -23.08
N ARG A 278 22.40 21.42 -22.61
CA ARG A 278 22.61 20.34 -21.63
C ARG A 278 21.90 20.62 -20.30
N LEU A 279 21.94 21.85 -19.81
CA LEU A 279 21.29 22.23 -18.56
C LEU A 279 19.75 22.18 -18.70
N SER A 280 19.21 22.62 -19.83
CA SER A 280 17.77 22.51 -20.13
C SER A 280 17.31 21.07 -20.09
N LYS A 281 18.05 20.18 -20.76
CA LYS A 281 17.75 18.75 -20.76
C LYS A 281 17.81 18.14 -19.36
N LEU A 282 18.80 18.53 -18.53
CA LEU A 282 18.89 18.07 -17.15
C LEU A 282 17.67 18.46 -16.32
N ILE A 283 17.16 19.68 -16.47
CA ILE A 283 15.98 20.18 -15.76
C ILE A 283 14.73 19.41 -16.22
N ASP A 284 14.58 19.19 -17.53
CA ASP A 284 13.44 18.44 -18.07
C ASP A 284 13.47 16.95 -17.63
N ASP A 285 14.64 16.31 -17.70
CA ASP A 285 14.84 14.95 -17.21
C ASP A 285 14.52 14.82 -15.71
N LEU A 286 14.89 15.83 -14.90
CA LEU A 286 14.60 15.85 -13.46
C LEU A 286 13.10 15.99 -13.18
N LEU A 287 12.41 16.84 -13.93
CA LEU A 287 10.94 16.99 -13.81
C LEU A 287 10.20 15.73 -14.25
N ASP A 288 10.63 15.11 -15.36
CA ASP A 288 10.04 13.84 -15.81
C ASP A 288 10.23 12.76 -14.75
N LEU A 289 11.42 12.65 -14.17
CA LEU A 289 11.70 11.71 -13.09
C LEU A 289 10.80 11.94 -11.87
N GLN A 290 10.59 13.21 -11.46
CA GLN A 290 9.73 13.51 -10.32
C GLN A 290 8.26 13.16 -10.60
N LYS A 291 7.75 13.43 -11.80
CA LYS A 291 6.39 13.04 -12.20
C LYS A 291 6.22 11.52 -12.25
N LEU A 292 7.25 10.79 -12.69
CA LEU A 292 7.27 9.33 -12.69
C LEU A 292 7.23 8.77 -11.27
N GLU A 293 8.11 9.26 -10.38
CA GLU A 293 8.15 8.85 -8.96
C GLU A 293 6.84 9.16 -8.22
N ALA A 294 6.17 10.26 -8.57
CA ALA A 294 4.88 10.65 -8.00
C ALA A 294 3.68 9.86 -8.57
N GLY A 295 3.87 9.11 -9.65
CA GLY A 295 2.76 8.50 -10.39
C GLY A 295 1.85 9.52 -11.07
N GLU A 296 2.33 10.76 -11.26
CA GLU A 296 1.56 11.88 -11.84
C GLU A 296 1.72 11.98 -13.36
N MET A 297 2.60 11.17 -13.95
CA MET A 297 2.80 11.17 -15.40
C MET A 297 1.57 10.56 -16.09
N ARG A 298 0.94 11.35 -16.94
CA ARG A 298 -0.19 10.88 -17.75
C ARG A 298 0.32 10.31 -19.06
N TYR A 299 -0.23 9.17 -19.47
CA TYR A 299 0.12 8.48 -20.70
C TYR A 299 -1.08 8.45 -21.63
N HIS A 300 -0.85 8.73 -22.91
CA HIS A 300 -1.83 8.61 -23.99
C HIS A 300 -1.55 7.30 -24.74
N MET A 301 -2.13 6.21 -24.26
CA MET A 301 -1.88 4.88 -24.84
C MET A 301 -2.66 4.72 -26.14
N GLU A 302 -1.94 4.47 -27.24
CA GLU A 302 -2.50 4.25 -28.57
C GLU A 302 -1.87 3.03 -29.24
N VAL A 303 -2.63 2.37 -30.10
CA VAL A 303 -2.11 1.26 -30.89
C VAL A 303 -1.39 1.84 -32.12
N MET A 304 -0.09 1.61 -32.22
CA MET A 304 0.74 2.12 -33.29
C MET A 304 1.48 1.00 -34.04
N ASN A 305 1.80 1.24 -35.29
CA ASN A 305 2.66 0.36 -36.11
C ASN A 305 4.12 0.61 -35.74
N ALA A 306 4.81 -0.44 -35.25
CA ALA A 306 6.20 -0.32 -34.78
C ALA A 306 7.19 0.04 -35.91
N GLN A 307 7.00 -0.46 -37.11
CA GLN A 307 7.90 -0.17 -38.24
C GLN A 307 7.76 1.31 -38.69
N SER A 308 6.53 1.83 -38.78
CA SER A 308 6.30 3.24 -39.12
C SER A 308 6.90 4.14 -38.05
N PHE A 309 6.63 3.86 -36.79
CA PHE A 309 7.19 4.59 -35.66
C PHE A 309 8.73 4.58 -35.66
N LEU A 310 9.37 3.43 -35.96
CA LEU A 310 10.82 3.36 -36.02
C LEU A 310 11.43 4.17 -37.17
N ARG A 311 10.72 4.27 -38.32
CA ARG A 311 11.12 5.15 -39.41
C ARG A 311 11.19 6.59 -38.94
N ASP A 312 10.12 7.07 -38.25
CA ASP A 312 10.07 8.43 -37.71
C ASP A 312 11.17 8.67 -36.64
N ALA A 313 11.44 7.66 -35.81
CA ALA A 313 12.50 7.73 -34.81
C ALA A 313 13.91 7.81 -35.43
N ILE A 314 14.16 7.10 -36.52
CA ILE A 314 15.41 7.16 -37.28
C ILE A 314 15.54 8.55 -37.91
N ASP A 315 14.51 9.05 -38.62
CA ASP A 315 14.52 10.33 -39.28
C ASP A 315 14.75 11.49 -38.31
N ALA A 316 14.16 11.44 -37.12
CA ALA A 316 14.37 12.43 -36.08
C ALA A 316 15.82 12.47 -35.54
N ASN A 317 16.58 11.37 -35.65
CA ASN A 317 17.93 11.26 -35.11
C ASN A 317 19.04 11.24 -36.20
N VAL A 318 18.69 11.25 -37.50
CA VAL A 318 19.65 11.11 -38.61
C VAL A 318 20.70 12.24 -38.58
N ARG A 319 20.27 13.50 -38.43
CA ARG A 319 21.19 14.66 -38.39
C ARG A 319 22.17 14.59 -37.23
N PHE A 320 21.74 14.10 -36.09
CA PHE A 320 22.62 13.93 -34.94
C PHE A 320 23.67 12.83 -35.18
N ALA A 321 23.28 11.74 -35.84
CA ALA A 321 24.20 10.66 -36.21
C ALA A 321 25.20 11.10 -37.27
N GLU A 322 24.77 11.82 -38.32
CA GLU A 322 25.63 12.39 -39.37
C GLU A 322 26.69 13.37 -38.79
N ALA A 323 26.26 14.21 -37.85
CA ALA A 323 27.18 15.13 -37.16
C ALA A 323 28.26 14.41 -36.32
N LYS A 324 28.03 13.12 -36.01
CA LYS A 324 28.98 12.23 -35.31
C LYS A 324 29.71 11.26 -36.25
N GLU A 325 29.52 11.38 -37.54
CA GLU A 325 30.06 10.48 -38.55
C GLU A 325 29.61 9.03 -38.33
N VAL A 326 28.36 8.79 -37.88
CA VAL A 326 27.78 7.46 -37.62
C VAL A 326 26.59 7.26 -38.56
N LYS A 327 26.46 6.07 -39.17
CA LYS A 327 25.36 5.72 -40.06
C LYS A 327 24.22 5.05 -39.30
N LEU A 328 22.98 5.55 -39.47
CA LEU A 328 21.78 4.85 -38.98
C LEU A 328 21.25 3.93 -40.08
N VAL A 329 20.93 2.69 -39.70
CA VAL A 329 20.39 1.64 -40.61
C VAL A 329 19.16 1.02 -39.96
N ALA A 330 18.09 0.91 -40.76
CA ALA A 330 16.88 0.17 -40.38
C ALA A 330 17.07 -1.34 -40.58
N ASP A 331 16.59 -2.15 -39.64
CA ASP A 331 16.61 -3.61 -39.69
C ASP A 331 15.27 -4.16 -39.16
N TYR A 332 14.26 -4.10 -39.98
CA TYR A 332 12.93 -4.69 -39.71
C TYR A 332 12.27 -5.16 -41.00
N PRO A 333 11.50 -6.27 -40.98
CA PRO A 333 10.73 -6.71 -42.12
C PRO A 333 9.57 -5.73 -42.37
N ASP A 334 9.22 -5.50 -43.60
CA ASP A 334 8.06 -4.68 -43.95
C ASP A 334 6.75 -5.42 -43.68
N ASP A 335 6.75 -6.76 -43.69
CA ASP A 335 5.58 -7.62 -43.50
C ASP A 335 5.93 -8.87 -42.67
N PRO A 336 5.10 -9.28 -41.69
CA PRO A 336 3.87 -8.65 -41.27
C PRO A 336 4.09 -7.40 -40.39
N PRO A 337 3.13 -6.45 -40.41
CA PRO A 337 3.21 -5.28 -39.54
C PRO A 337 3.08 -5.66 -38.07
N LEU A 338 3.93 -5.09 -37.23
CA LEU A 338 3.93 -5.28 -35.77
C LEU A 338 3.23 -4.11 -35.11
N PHE A 339 2.23 -4.39 -34.27
CA PHE A 339 1.51 -3.37 -33.53
C PHE A 339 1.82 -3.45 -32.05
N ILE A 340 2.03 -2.29 -31.44
CA ILE A 340 2.25 -2.12 -29.99
C ILE A 340 1.27 -1.08 -29.43
N GLU A 341 0.93 -1.19 -28.16
CA GLU A 341 0.17 -0.18 -27.42
C GLU A 341 1.14 0.64 -26.56
N ALA A 342 1.31 1.91 -26.89
CA ALA A 342 2.23 2.82 -26.18
C ALA A 342 1.81 4.27 -26.35
N ASP A 343 2.36 5.17 -25.54
CA ASP A 343 2.32 6.61 -25.78
C ASP A 343 3.46 6.97 -26.75
N GLU A 344 3.09 7.46 -27.95
CA GLU A 344 4.03 7.73 -29.03
C GLU A 344 5.12 8.73 -28.61
N MET A 345 4.76 9.81 -27.92
CA MET A 345 5.72 10.84 -27.49
C MET A 345 6.73 10.26 -26.47
N ARG A 346 6.24 9.46 -25.52
CA ARG A 346 7.11 8.85 -24.51
C ARG A 346 7.96 7.72 -25.10
N MET A 347 7.40 6.97 -26.04
CA MET A 347 8.19 5.97 -26.77
C MET A 347 9.27 6.61 -27.63
N MET A 348 8.99 7.76 -28.26
CA MET A 348 9.98 8.56 -29.00
C MET A 348 11.11 9.05 -28.08
N GLN A 349 10.78 9.44 -26.84
CA GLN A 349 11.77 9.81 -25.81
C GLN A 349 12.69 8.62 -25.49
N VAL A 350 12.13 7.41 -25.32
CA VAL A 350 12.89 6.18 -25.10
C VAL A 350 13.83 5.89 -26.28
N MET A 351 13.29 5.91 -27.50
CA MET A 351 14.08 5.64 -28.71
C MET A 351 15.19 6.67 -28.91
N SER A 352 14.90 7.95 -28.74
CA SER A 352 15.92 9.00 -28.82
C SER A 352 17.04 8.82 -27.81
N ASN A 353 16.71 8.38 -26.58
CA ASN A 353 17.72 8.05 -25.57
C ASN A 353 18.58 6.84 -25.97
N MET A 354 17.97 5.79 -26.51
CA MET A 354 18.69 4.59 -26.95
C MET A 354 19.58 4.91 -28.19
N ILE A 355 19.03 5.58 -29.20
CA ILE A 355 19.77 5.93 -30.42
C ILE A 355 20.89 6.91 -30.11
N SER A 356 20.63 7.96 -29.32
CA SER A 356 21.69 8.94 -28.98
C SER A 356 22.83 8.30 -28.18
N ASN A 357 22.53 7.35 -27.28
CA ASN A 357 23.57 6.58 -26.60
C ASN A 357 24.36 5.70 -27.56
N ALA A 358 23.71 4.98 -28.46
CA ALA A 358 24.36 4.15 -29.46
C ALA A 358 25.29 4.96 -30.38
N VAL A 359 24.81 6.08 -30.90
CA VAL A 359 25.61 7.00 -31.72
C VAL A 359 26.78 7.59 -30.93
N LYS A 360 26.57 7.98 -29.70
CA LYS A 360 27.56 8.61 -28.84
C LYS A 360 28.73 7.69 -28.49
N PHE A 361 28.46 6.41 -28.30
CA PHE A 361 29.46 5.41 -27.91
C PHE A 361 29.98 4.56 -29.07
N SER A 362 29.46 4.76 -30.28
CA SER A 362 30.00 4.19 -31.53
C SER A 362 31.33 4.81 -31.92
N HIS A 363 32.11 4.08 -32.70
CA HIS A 363 33.28 4.59 -33.36
C HIS A 363 32.91 5.48 -34.57
N LYS A 364 33.76 6.44 -34.94
CA LYS A 364 33.58 7.21 -36.17
C LYS A 364 33.57 6.30 -37.37
N GLY A 365 32.64 6.53 -38.30
CA GLY A 365 32.40 5.67 -39.44
C GLY A 365 31.61 4.39 -39.10
N GLY A 366 31.25 4.19 -37.84
CA GLY A 366 30.48 3.02 -37.38
C GLY A 366 29.01 3.07 -37.81
N THR A 367 28.34 1.93 -37.60
CA THR A 367 26.91 1.77 -37.93
C THR A 367 26.12 1.53 -36.65
N VAL A 368 24.96 2.21 -36.53
CA VAL A 368 23.94 1.93 -35.53
C VAL A 368 22.73 1.37 -36.25
N THR A 369 22.34 0.16 -35.87
CA THR A 369 21.17 -0.55 -36.44
C THR A 369 19.99 -0.40 -35.52
N VAL A 370 18.85 0.06 -36.04
CA VAL A 370 17.57 0.22 -35.34
C VAL A 370 16.57 -0.74 -35.95
N GLY A 371 15.95 -1.59 -35.15
CA GLY A 371 15.07 -2.61 -35.69
C GLY A 371 13.98 -3.08 -34.74
N CYS A 372 13.07 -3.89 -35.27
CA CYS A 372 12.09 -4.61 -34.47
C CYS A 372 11.83 -6.01 -35.04
N LEU A 373 11.44 -6.91 -34.15
CA LEU A 373 11.08 -8.28 -34.50
C LEU A 373 10.04 -8.84 -33.52
N ASP A 374 9.25 -9.80 -33.99
CA ASP A 374 8.37 -10.55 -33.09
C ASP A 374 9.10 -11.72 -32.43
N ARG A 375 8.98 -11.83 -31.13
CA ARG A 375 9.45 -12.95 -30.34
C ARG A 375 8.33 -13.50 -29.45
N LYS A 376 7.69 -14.56 -29.88
CA LYS A 376 6.68 -15.30 -29.09
C LYS A 376 5.53 -14.39 -28.58
N GLY A 377 4.98 -13.54 -29.44
CA GLY A 377 3.89 -12.63 -29.09
C GLY A 377 4.33 -11.38 -28.32
N LYS A 378 5.63 -11.07 -28.37
CA LYS A 378 6.20 -9.81 -27.90
C LYS A 378 6.95 -9.13 -29.03
N THR A 379 6.66 -7.86 -29.24
CA THR A 379 7.44 -7.02 -30.15
C THR A 379 8.70 -6.57 -29.42
N THR A 380 9.86 -6.97 -29.94
CA THR A 380 11.16 -6.54 -29.45
C THR A 380 11.71 -5.45 -30.38
N ILE A 381 11.85 -4.24 -29.85
CA ILE A 381 12.48 -3.10 -30.52
C ILE A 381 13.91 -3.00 -30.02
N PHE A 382 14.89 -2.86 -30.90
CA PHE A 382 16.29 -2.83 -30.52
C PHE A 382 17.08 -1.73 -31.23
N VAL A 383 18.13 -1.29 -30.55
CA VAL A 383 19.17 -0.38 -31.09
C VAL A 383 20.52 -1.05 -30.82
N LYS A 384 21.25 -1.39 -31.89
CA LYS A 384 22.54 -2.06 -31.85
C LYS A 384 23.63 -1.11 -32.34
N ASP A 385 24.68 -0.98 -31.57
CA ASP A 385 25.91 -0.26 -31.90
C ASP A 385 27.12 -1.20 -32.01
N GLU A 386 28.16 -0.74 -32.71
CA GLU A 386 29.46 -1.37 -32.83
C GLU A 386 30.53 -0.58 -32.05
N GLY A 387 30.15 -0.08 -30.90
CA GLY A 387 30.98 0.78 -30.07
C GLY A 387 31.83 0.03 -29.05
N MET A 388 32.22 0.77 -28.01
CA MET A 388 33.10 0.27 -26.95
C MET A 388 32.52 -0.85 -26.07
N GLY A 389 31.20 -1.07 -26.11
CA GLY A 389 30.51 -1.98 -25.22
C GLY A 389 30.44 -1.50 -23.75
N ILE A 390 29.79 -2.30 -22.94
CA ILE A 390 29.54 -2.07 -21.52
C ILE A 390 30.22 -3.17 -20.71
N PRO A 391 31.00 -2.84 -19.66
CA PRO A 391 31.62 -3.83 -18.77
C PRO A 391 30.56 -4.68 -18.05
N ASP A 392 30.90 -5.95 -17.77
CA ASP A 392 30.07 -6.85 -17.01
C ASP A 392 29.72 -6.28 -15.62
N GLY A 393 28.53 -6.60 -15.10
CA GLY A 393 28.06 -6.13 -13.80
C GLY A 393 27.63 -4.67 -13.76
N SER A 394 27.62 -3.94 -14.89
CA SER A 394 27.29 -2.51 -14.94
C SER A 394 25.77 -2.21 -15.02
N ARG A 395 24.90 -3.22 -14.95
CA ARG A 395 23.46 -3.05 -15.13
C ARG A 395 22.82 -2.02 -14.20
N GLU A 396 23.15 -2.08 -12.91
CA GLU A 396 22.68 -1.10 -11.92
C GLU A 396 23.15 0.32 -12.22
N LYS A 397 24.33 0.47 -12.80
CA LYS A 397 24.86 1.78 -13.21
C LYS A 397 24.20 2.31 -14.48
N VAL A 398 23.88 1.42 -15.45
CA VAL A 398 23.23 1.81 -16.71
C VAL A 398 21.81 2.33 -16.48
N PHE A 399 21.04 1.66 -15.61
CA PHE A 399 19.64 2.02 -15.33
C PHE A 399 19.47 2.80 -14.03
N GLY A 400 20.55 3.06 -13.29
CA GLY A 400 20.55 3.84 -12.05
C GLY A 400 20.40 5.33 -12.31
N LYS A 401 19.83 6.05 -11.35
CA LYS A 401 19.63 7.51 -11.41
C LYS A 401 20.93 8.23 -11.13
N PHE A 402 21.32 9.18 -11.99
CA PHE A 402 22.56 9.97 -11.89
C PHE A 402 23.86 9.14 -11.94
N LEU A 403 23.78 7.89 -12.31
CA LEU A 403 24.93 7.02 -12.42
C LEU A 403 25.47 7.02 -13.86
N GLN A 404 26.80 6.98 -13.96
CA GLN A 404 27.52 6.86 -15.23
C GLN A 404 28.61 5.81 -15.06
N ILE A 405 28.93 5.08 -16.14
CA ILE A 405 30.03 4.14 -16.13
C ILE A 405 31.32 4.96 -16.28
N ASP A 406 32.08 5.12 -15.19
CA ASP A 406 33.35 5.83 -15.18
C ASP A 406 34.36 5.17 -16.13
N SER A 407 34.73 5.89 -17.16
CA SER A 407 35.99 5.69 -17.84
C SER A 407 36.83 6.96 -17.63
N SER A 408 37.90 6.82 -16.88
CA SER A 408 38.79 7.89 -16.41
C SER A 408 39.39 8.81 -17.50
N ASP A 409 39.27 8.46 -18.78
CA ASP A 409 39.80 9.23 -19.91
C ASP A 409 38.74 9.97 -20.74
N ARG A 410 37.44 9.96 -20.37
CA ARG A 410 36.35 10.41 -21.26
C ARG A 410 35.36 11.38 -20.65
N ARG A 411 35.79 12.33 -19.84
CA ARG A 411 34.99 13.48 -19.37
C ARG A 411 34.36 14.32 -20.49
N GLN A 412 34.68 14.05 -21.75
CA GLN A 412 34.13 14.78 -22.92
C GLN A 412 32.79 14.22 -23.43
N VAL A 413 32.37 13.04 -23.03
CA VAL A 413 31.15 12.40 -23.51
C VAL A 413 30.00 12.64 -22.52
N GLY A 414 29.49 13.86 -22.51
CA GLY A 414 28.48 14.33 -21.56
C GLY A 414 27.12 13.64 -21.68
N GLY A 415 26.51 13.33 -20.55
CA GLY A 415 25.13 12.86 -20.40
C GLY A 415 24.58 13.29 -19.04
N THR A 416 23.24 13.20 -18.83
CA THR A 416 22.59 13.52 -17.57
C THR A 416 22.69 12.38 -16.56
N GLY A 417 22.86 11.13 -17.03
CA GLY A 417 22.76 9.93 -16.23
C GLY A 417 21.31 9.58 -15.84
N LEU A 418 20.33 10.26 -16.45
CA LEU A 418 18.90 10.06 -16.17
C LEU A 418 18.15 9.39 -17.33
N GLY A 419 18.62 9.54 -18.58
CA GLY A 419 17.88 9.10 -19.75
C GLY A 419 17.50 7.62 -19.72
N MET A 420 18.42 6.71 -19.36
CA MET A 420 18.12 5.28 -19.32
C MET A 420 17.24 4.88 -18.12
N SER A 421 17.36 5.56 -16.98
CA SER A 421 16.45 5.34 -15.84
C SER A 421 15.03 5.80 -16.16
N ILE A 422 14.86 6.94 -16.81
CA ILE A 422 13.56 7.45 -17.29
C ILE A 422 12.99 6.48 -18.34
N SER A 423 13.81 6.02 -19.30
CA SER A 423 13.38 5.04 -20.30
C SER A 423 12.88 3.75 -19.68
N LYS A 424 13.55 3.27 -18.62
CA LYS A 424 13.12 2.08 -17.90
C LYS A 424 11.76 2.28 -17.24
N GLU A 425 11.56 3.35 -16.51
CA GLU A 425 10.29 3.66 -15.84
C GLU A 425 9.13 3.80 -16.87
N ILE A 426 9.36 4.46 -18.01
CA ILE A 426 8.37 4.60 -19.08
C ILE A 426 7.98 3.22 -19.63
N ILE A 427 8.95 2.36 -19.94
CA ILE A 427 8.69 1.04 -20.52
C ILE A 427 7.99 0.11 -19.50
N GLU A 428 8.32 0.21 -18.23
CA GLU A 428 7.63 -0.52 -17.17
C GLU A 428 6.15 -0.10 -17.05
N GLN A 429 5.82 1.18 -17.26
CA GLN A 429 4.43 1.64 -17.32
C GLN A 429 3.67 1.07 -18.54
N PHE A 430 4.35 0.83 -19.65
CA PHE A 430 3.79 0.15 -20.81
C PHE A 430 3.72 -1.38 -20.66
N LYS A 431 3.96 -1.90 -19.42
CA LYS A 431 4.02 -3.35 -19.11
C LYS A 431 5.09 -4.08 -19.92
N GLY A 432 6.10 -3.36 -20.37
CA GLY A 432 7.25 -3.85 -21.11
C GLY A 432 8.46 -4.08 -20.25
N LYS A 433 9.56 -4.45 -20.90
CA LYS A 433 10.88 -4.62 -20.30
C LYS A 433 11.92 -3.95 -21.18
N ILE A 434 12.85 -3.20 -20.58
CA ILE A 434 14.06 -2.70 -21.24
C ILE A 434 15.29 -3.38 -20.67
N ASP A 435 16.21 -3.76 -21.56
CA ASP A 435 17.46 -4.41 -21.16
C ASP A 435 18.53 -4.20 -22.22
N TYR A 436 19.74 -4.73 -22.01
CA TYR A 436 20.80 -4.71 -23.00
C TYR A 436 21.61 -6.01 -23.00
N ILE A 437 22.25 -6.28 -24.14
CA ILE A 437 23.29 -7.28 -24.33
C ILE A 437 24.54 -6.55 -24.79
N SER A 438 25.65 -6.72 -24.13
CA SER A 438 26.88 -6.01 -24.48
C SER A 438 28.10 -6.87 -24.23
N LYS A 439 29.14 -6.63 -25.01
CA LYS A 439 30.45 -7.19 -24.82
C LYS A 439 31.50 -6.08 -24.96
N PRO A 440 32.39 -5.88 -24.00
CA PRO A 440 33.43 -4.86 -24.09
C PRO A 440 34.23 -4.99 -25.39
N GLY A 441 34.37 -3.87 -26.12
CA GLY A 441 35.06 -3.80 -27.40
C GLY A 441 34.29 -4.34 -28.61
N SER A 442 33.04 -4.79 -28.44
CA SER A 442 32.24 -5.40 -29.53
C SER A 442 30.87 -4.73 -29.73
N GLY A 443 30.58 -3.67 -28.94
CA GLY A 443 29.33 -2.92 -29.02
C GLY A 443 28.26 -3.36 -28.04
N THR A 444 27.09 -2.72 -28.14
CA THR A 444 25.94 -2.93 -27.29
C THR A 444 24.66 -3.03 -28.11
N THR A 445 23.75 -3.88 -27.68
CA THR A 445 22.37 -3.92 -28.18
C THR A 445 21.43 -3.63 -27.03
N PHE A 446 20.84 -2.44 -27.01
CA PHE A 446 19.72 -2.13 -26.14
C PHE A 446 18.43 -2.62 -26.78
N PHE A 447 17.52 -3.17 -25.99
CA PHE A 447 16.22 -3.64 -26.51
C PHE A 447 15.09 -3.40 -25.52
N VAL A 448 13.91 -3.20 -26.10
CA VAL A 448 12.64 -3.03 -25.41
C VAL A 448 11.71 -4.15 -25.86
N GLU A 449 11.10 -4.86 -24.92
CA GLU A 449 10.09 -5.88 -25.15
C GLU A 449 8.72 -5.34 -24.72
N LEU A 450 7.77 -5.26 -25.64
CA LEU A 450 6.38 -4.87 -25.41
C LEU A 450 5.42 -5.98 -25.84
N PRO A 451 4.25 -6.13 -25.22
CA PRO A 451 3.23 -7.04 -25.72
C PRO A 451 2.83 -6.69 -27.16
N THR A 452 2.79 -7.66 -28.07
CA THR A 452 2.29 -7.44 -29.44
C THR A 452 0.77 -7.34 -29.42
N HIS A 453 0.22 -6.28 -30.02
CA HIS A 453 -1.21 -6.05 -30.07
C HIS A 453 -1.84 -6.83 -31.23
N THR A 454 -2.34 -8.03 -30.94
CA THR A 454 -2.83 -9.01 -31.96
C THR A 454 -4.17 -8.65 -32.57
N SER A 455 -4.99 -7.80 -31.96
CA SER A 455 -6.32 -7.45 -32.53
C SER A 455 -6.26 -6.54 -33.76
N ALA A 456 -5.24 -5.73 -33.93
CA ALA A 456 -5.08 -4.88 -35.12
C ALA A 456 -4.72 -5.67 -36.37
N VAL A 457 -4.01 -6.80 -36.21
CA VAL A 457 -3.67 -7.70 -37.34
C VAL A 457 -4.92 -8.36 -37.91
N ARG A 458 -5.90 -8.76 -37.08
CA ARG A 458 -7.16 -9.40 -37.53
C ARG A 458 -8.08 -8.47 -38.31
N HIS A 459 -8.03 -7.17 -38.10
CA HIS A 459 -8.84 -6.21 -38.86
C HIS A 459 -8.26 -5.92 -40.24
N LEU A 460 -6.95 -6.09 -40.46
CA LEU A 460 -6.31 -5.94 -41.76
C LEU A 460 -6.43 -7.20 -42.62
N GLU A 461 -6.57 -8.38 -42.03
CA GLU A 461 -6.83 -9.63 -42.75
C GLU A 461 -8.31 -9.78 -43.22
N GLN A 462 -9.23 -8.94 -42.71
CA GLN A 462 -10.67 -8.95 -43.04
C GLN A 462 -11.09 -7.77 -43.94
N ALA A 463 -10.19 -6.85 -44.26
CA ALA A 463 -10.41 -5.73 -45.20
C ALA A 463 -9.72 -5.97 -46.55
#